data_37226d58647a10b9d5ef12a3e26dd849
#
_entry.id   37226d58647a10b9d5ef12a3e26dd849
#
_cell.length_a   1.000
_cell.length_b   1.000
_cell.length_c   1.000
_cell.angle_alpha   90.00
_cell.angle_beta   90.00
_cell.angle_gamma   90.00
#
_symmetry.space_group_name_H-M   'P 1'
#
loop_
_entity.id
_entity.type
_entity.pdbx_description
1 polymer ?
#
loop_
_entity_poly.entity_id
_entity_poly.type
_entity_poly.pdbx_seq_one_letter_code
_entity_poly.pdbx_strand_id
1 'polypeptide(L)'
;MKTKNRVWYILFIVVGSVLVISNSCKKDNPTQSVIKLSAVTDVDGNIYGKVIIGTQIWLTENLKTTKYRNGDLIGTTTPAELNIYDEVTPKYQWAYDGDEDKVATYGRLYTWYVITDTRNICPTGWHVPSDAEWLTLENYLGGYAIAGGKLKEIGTTHWVTPNYMATNETGFTALPNGWRHIEDIFVNFAKFGGWWSSTEYTATDAFCNYVSYKSDLITEEIDSKKCGIAVRCLKDQ
;
A
#
# COMPACT_ATOMS: atom_id res chain seq x y z
N MET A 1 66.09 -70.14 33.76
CA MET A 1 65.09 -69.60 32.82
C MET A 1 63.85 -69.27 33.66
N LYS A 2 63.53 -67.96 33.74
CA LYS A 2 62.52 -67.44 34.67
C LYS A 2 61.16 -67.32 33.93
N THR A 3 60.15 -68.06 34.37
CA THR A 3 58.80 -67.95 33.92
C THR A 3 58.09 -66.85 34.70
N LYS A 4 57.56 -65.83 34.00
CA LYS A 4 56.77 -64.76 34.59
C LYS A 4 55.30 -65.13 34.59
N ASN A 5 54.73 -65.29 35.78
CA ASN A 5 53.29 -65.39 35.98
C ASN A 5 52.60 -64.08 35.70
N ARG A 6 51.62 -64.08 34.80
CA ARG A 6 50.68 -62.96 34.58
C ARG A 6 49.40 -63.16 35.36
N VAL A 7 49.22 -62.36 36.37
CA VAL A 7 47.98 -62.27 37.14
C VAL A 7 47.00 -61.43 36.37
N TRP A 8 45.83 -61.94 36.04
CA TRP A 8 44.74 -61.20 35.40
C TRP A 8 43.85 -60.63 36.50
N TYR A 9 43.80 -59.32 36.57
CA TYR A 9 42.77 -58.58 37.35
C TYR A 9 41.53 -58.37 36.49
N ILE A 10 40.41 -59.00 36.90
CA ILE A 10 39.10 -58.79 36.33
C ILE A 10 38.55 -57.54 37.03
N LEU A 11 38.46 -56.42 36.29
CA LEU A 11 37.86 -55.21 36.77
C LEU A 11 36.34 -55.24 36.44
N PHE A 12 35.52 -55.39 37.49
CA PHE A 12 34.08 -55.23 37.36
C PHE A 12 33.76 -53.73 37.24
N ILE A 13 33.37 -53.28 36.03
CA ILE A 13 32.82 -51.96 35.83
C ILE A 13 31.33 -52.04 36.11
N VAL A 14 30.90 -51.46 37.24
CA VAL A 14 29.50 -51.22 37.53
C VAL A 14 29.08 -49.96 36.70
N VAL A 15 28.33 -50.20 35.61
CA VAL A 15 27.74 -49.11 34.83
C VAL A 15 26.51 -48.67 35.59
N GLY A 16 26.67 -47.59 36.37
CA GLY A 16 25.55 -46.84 36.94
C GLY A 16 24.86 -46.05 35.84
N SER A 17 23.66 -46.45 35.43
CA SER A 17 22.83 -45.68 34.49
C SER A 17 22.28 -44.45 35.21
N VAL A 18 22.91 -43.29 34.99
CA VAL A 18 22.34 -42.01 35.38
C VAL A 18 21.28 -41.61 34.32
N LEU A 19 20.02 -41.77 34.67
CA LEU A 19 18.93 -41.19 33.88
C LEU A 19 19.00 -39.66 34.01
N VAL A 20 19.58 -39.01 33.01
CA VAL A 20 19.46 -37.57 32.86
C VAL A 20 18.08 -37.26 32.25
N ILE A 21 17.13 -36.92 33.09
CA ILE A 21 15.84 -36.33 32.62
C ILE A 21 16.16 -34.94 32.12
N SER A 22 16.43 -34.81 30.83
CA SER A 22 16.46 -33.50 30.16
C SER A 22 15.04 -32.96 30.08
N ASN A 23 14.64 -32.10 31.03
CA ASN A 23 13.50 -31.22 30.86
C ASN A 23 13.83 -30.25 29.71
N SER A 24 13.44 -30.64 28.49
CA SER A 24 13.39 -29.74 27.35
C SER A 24 12.28 -28.74 27.62
N CYS A 25 12.60 -27.57 28.19
CA CYS A 25 11.76 -26.42 28.11
C CYS A 25 11.62 -26.08 26.61
N LYS A 26 10.54 -26.57 25.99
CA LYS A 26 10.06 -25.93 24.77
C LYS A 26 9.83 -24.47 25.11
N LYS A 27 10.69 -23.59 24.63
CA LYS A 27 10.34 -22.20 24.45
C LYS A 27 9.19 -22.20 23.44
N ASP A 28 7.97 -22.09 23.94
CA ASP A 28 6.84 -21.69 23.13
C ASP A 28 7.18 -20.30 22.60
N ASN A 29 7.66 -20.24 21.35
CA ASN A 29 7.65 -19.01 20.61
C ASN A 29 6.19 -18.52 20.67
N PRO A 30 5.90 -17.31 21.16
CA PRO A 30 4.57 -16.78 21.02
C PRO A 30 4.33 -16.72 19.51
N THR A 31 3.50 -17.62 19.02
CA THR A 31 2.95 -17.54 17.68
C THR A 31 2.30 -16.15 17.65
N GLN A 32 2.97 -15.21 17.01
CA GLN A 32 2.42 -13.89 16.76
C GLN A 32 1.14 -14.17 15.97
N SER A 33 0.00 -14.14 16.67
CA SER A 33 -1.30 -14.28 16.03
C SER A 33 -1.38 -13.13 15.05
N VAL A 34 -1.20 -13.45 13.77
CA VAL A 34 -1.50 -12.51 12.68
C VAL A 34 -2.98 -12.21 12.85
N ILE A 35 -3.29 -11.07 13.47
CA ILE A 35 -4.66 -10.56 13.55
C ILE A 35 -5.05 -10.32 12.10
N LYS A 36 -5.75 -11.28 11.50
CA LYS A 36 -6.34 -11.11 10.17
C LYS A 36 -7.43 -10.08 10.32
N LEU A 37 -7.05 -8.82 10.14
CA LEU A 37 -7.97 -7.70 10.14
C LEU A 37 -9.05 -7.99 9.08
N SER A 38 -10.33 -7.94 9.44
CA SER A 38 -11.43 -8.17 8.51
C SER A 38 -11.27 -7.30 7.26
N ALA A 39 -11.50 -7.89 6.09
CA ALA A 39 -11.44 -7.18 4.83
C ALA A 39 -12.41 -6.00 4.81
N VAL A 40 -12.05 -4.94 4.10
CA VAL A 40 -12.89 -3.75 3.88
C VAL A 40 -13.54 -3.88 2.52
N THR A 41 -14.84 -3.60 2.42
CA THR A 41 -15.58 -3.73 1.16
C THR A 41 -16.24 -2.40 0.81
N ASP A 42 -16.13 -1.98 -0.46
CA ASP A 42 -16.83 -0.79 -0.96
C ASP A 42 -18.25 -1.13 -1.46
N VAL A 43 -18.96 -0.12 -1.99
CA VAL A 43 -20.34 -0.25 -2.48
C VAL A 43 -20.47 -1.12 -3.73
N ASP A 44 -19.40 -1.27 -4.51
CA ASP A 44 -19.35 -2.16 -5.69
C ASP A 44 -18.99 -3.62 -5.33
N GLY A 45 -18.65 -3.87 -4.05
CA GLY A 45 -18.25 -5.20 -3.58
C GLY A 45 -16.74 -5.47 -3.75
N ASN A 46 -15.93 -4.46 -4.12
CA ASN A 46 -14.49 -4.62 -4.15
C ASN A 46 -13.94 -4.80 -2.74
N ILE A 47 -13.01 -5.73 -2.60
CA ILE A 47 -12.40 -6.09 -1.33
C ILE A 47 -11.01 -5.48 -1.24
N TYR A 48 -10.68 -4.91 -0.07
CA TYR A 48 -9.41 -4.26 0.23
C TYR A 48 -8.80 -4.83 1.50
N GLY A 49 -7.48 -5.05 1.48
CA GLY A 49 -6.69 -5.24 2.67
C GLY A 49 -6.50 -3.93 3.44
N LYS A 50 -5.95 -4.04 4.64
CA LYS A 50 -5.58 -2.86 5.45
C LYS A 50 -4.31 -3.12 6.24
N VAL A 51 -3.57 -2.05 6.50
CA VAL A 51 -2.31 -2.05 7.25
C VAL A 51 -2.30 -0.93 8.26
N ILE A 52 -1.66 -1.17 9.40
CA ILE A 52 -1.42 -0.16 10.44
C ILE A 52 -0.03 0.41 10.21
N ILE A 53 0.07 1.73 10.05
CA ILE A 53 1.33 2.46 9.91
C ILE A 53 1.31 3.60 10.93
N GLY A 54 2.11 3.47 11.98
CA GLY A 54 2.04 4.38 13.12
C GLY A 54 0.69 4.34 13.81
N THR A 55 0.02 5.47 13.87
CA THR A 55 -1.33 5.62 14.45
C THR A 55 -2.45 5.52 13.42
N GLN A 56 -2.11 5.34 12.14
CA GLN A 56 -3.04 5.36 11.01
C GLN A 56 -3.30 3.95 10.49
N ILE A 57 -4.52 3.73 9.95
CA ILE A 57 -4.89 2.48 9.27
C ILE A 57 -5.22 2.81 7.81
N TRP A 58 -4.43 2.29 6.89
CA TRP A 58 -4.53 2.53 5.45
C TRP A 58 -5.09 1.30 4.73
N LEU A 59 -5.82 1.50 3.62
CA LEU A 59 -6.03 0.43 2.66
C LEU A 59 -4.70 0.04 2.00
N THR A 60 -4.54 -1.23 1.63
CA THR A 60 -3.33 -1.72 0.94
C THR A 60 -3.43 -1.63 -0.58
N GLU A 61 -4.62 -1.39 -1.12
CA GLU A 61 -4.89 -1.21 -2.54
C GLU A 61 -5.50 0.16 -2.83
N ASN A 62 -5.29 0.64 -4.05
CA ASN A 62 -5.98 1.82 -4.56
C ASN A 62 -7.46 1.54 -4.77
N LEU A 63 -8.28 2.56 -4.58
CA LEU A 63 -9.73 2.48 -4.71
C LEU A 63 -10.13 2.08 -6.14
N LYS A 64 -11.16 1.21 -6.25
CA LYS A 64 -11.62 0.61 -7.52
C LYS A 64 -13.07 0.97 -7.85
N THR A 65 -13.78 1.65 -6.94
CA THR A 65 -15.22 1.88 -7.06
C THR A 65 -15.58 2.72 -8.27
N THR A 66 -16.71 2.40 -8.89
CA THR A 66 -17.35 3.19 -9.94
C THR A 66 -18.54 3.99 -9.42
N LYS A 67 -18.80 3.90 -8.09
CA LYS A 67 -19.96 4.50 -7.44
C LYS A 67 -19.55 5.29 -6.20
N TYR A 68 -20.35 6.30 -5.91
CA TYR A 68 -20.36 6.94 -4.60
C TYR A 68 -20.96 5.97 -3.55
N ARG A 69 -20.69 6.23 -2.28
CA ARG A 69 -21.16 5.40 -1.15
C ARG A 69 -22.66 5.18 -1.12
N ASN A 70 -23.46 6.14 -1.64
CA ASN A 70 -24.92 6.04 -1.72
C ASN A 70 -25.42 5.18 -2.90
N GLY A 71 -24.51 4.67 -3.74
CA GLY A 71 -24.83 3.84 -4.92
C GLY A 71 -24.93 4.60 -6.23
N ASP A 72 -24.89 5.94 -6.22
CA ASP A 72 -24.89 6.74 -7.45
C ASP A 72 -23.63 6.46 -8.28
N LEU A 73 -23.79 6.37 -9.59
CA LEU A 73 -22.66 6.17 -10.51
C LEU A 73 -21.75 7.41 -10.57
N ILE A 74 -20.46 7.19 -10.58
CA ILE A 74 -19.45 8.18 -10.95
C ILE A 74 -19.31 8.12 -12.47
N GLY A 75 -19.31 9.28 -13.14
CA GLY A 75 -19.15 9.36 -14.59
C GLY A 75 -17.84 8.79 -15.10
N THR A 76 -17.80 8.45 -16.38
CA THR A 76 -16.58 8.15 -17.13
C THR A 76 -16.72 8.74 -18.53
N THR A 77 -15.61 8.93 -19.24
CA THR A 77 -15.63 9.40 -20.63
C THR A 77 -15.40 8.23 -21.60
N THR A 78 -15.94 8.33 -22.78
CA THR A 78 -15.74 7.38 -23.89
C THR A 78 -15.51 8.17 -25.19
N PRO A 79 -14.27 8.16 -25.75
CA PRO A 79 -13.08 7.47 -25.23
C PRO A 79 -12.57 8.03 -23.88
N ALA A 80 -11.67 7.30 -23.23
CA ALA A 80 -11.11 7.70 -21.92
C ALA A 80 -10.33 9.04 -22.00
N GLU A 81 -9.77 9.36 -23.17
CA GLU A 81 -9.05 10.57 -23.51
C GLU A 81 -9.96 11.74 -23.96
N LEU A 82 -11.29 11.59 -23.84
CA LEU A 82 -12.22 12.68 -24.22
C LEU A 82 -11.88 13.94 -23.43
N ASN A 83 -11.77 15.07 -24.16
CA ASN A 83 -11.42 16.35 -23.55
C ASN A 83 -12.51 16.85 -22.59
N ILE A 84 -12.10 17.17 -21.37
CA ILE A 84 -12.94 17.71 -20.29
C ILE A 84 -12.50 19.10 -19.84
N TYR A 85 -11.61 19.76 -20.60
CA TYR A 85 -10.98 21.02 -20.21
C TYR A 85 -11.97 22.14 -19.90
N ASP A 86 -13.05 22.25 -20.69
CA ASP A 86 -14.07 23.31 -20.55
C ASP A 86 -15.09 23.01 -19.44
N GLU A 87 -15.09 21.81 -18.87
CA GLU A 87 -16.00 21.47 -17.79
C GLU A 87 -15.56 22.16 -16.47
N VAL A 88 -16.53 22.72 -15.74
CA VAL A 88 -16.22 23.49 -14.51
C VAL A 88 -15.86 22.57 -13.35
N THR A 89 -16.65 21.52 -13.12
CA THR A 89 -16.48 20.57 -12.02
C THR A 89 -16.68 19.13 -12.49
N PRO A 90 -15.78 18.63 -13.37
CA PRO A 90 -15.93 17.29 -13.95
C PRO A 90 -15.83 16.22 -12.87
N LYS A 91 -16.82 15.32 -12.82
CA LYS A 91 -16.88 14.22 -11.84
C LYS A 91 -16.73 12.89 -12.55
N TYR A 92 -15.49 12.49 -12.81
CA TYR A 92 -15.16 11.33 -13.59
C TYR A 92 -14.19 10.38 -12.87
N GLN A 93 -14.25 9.12 -13.28
CA GLN A 93 -13.29 8.08 -12.95
C GLN A 93 -12.89 7.32 -14.22
N TRP A 94 -11.68 6.74 -14.22
CA TRP A 94 -11.15 5.96 -15.35
C TRP A 94 -10.30 4.79 -14.87
N ALA A 95 -10.30 3.71 -15.65
CA ALA A 95 -9.15 2.82 -15.68
C ALA A 95 -7.98 3.51 -16.39
N TYR A 96 -6.73 3.18 -16.10
CA TYR A 96 -5.58 3.73 -16.84
C TYR A 96 -5.65 3.33 -18.32
N ASP A 97 -5.56 4.30 -19.26
CA ASP A 97 -5.79 4.14 -20.71
C ASP A 97 -7.18 3.58 -21.08
N GLY A 98 -8.16 3.65 -20.20
CA GLY A 98 -9.46 3.01 -20.41
C GLY A 98 -9.42 1.49 -20.34
N ASP A 99 -8.31 0.89 -19.92
CA ASP A 99 -8.08 -0.55 -19.85
C ASP A 99 -8.57 -1.13 -18.52
N GLU A 100 -9.76 -1.71 -18.51
CA GLU A 100 -10.39 -2.28 -17.33
C GLU A 100 -9.58 -3.44 -16.69
N ASP A 101 -8.75 -4.14 -17.44
CA ASP A 101 -7.91 -5.23 -16.93
C ASP A 101 -6.86 -4.70 -15.93
N LYS A 102 -6.50 -3.42 -16.00
CA LYS A 102 -5.58 -2.76 -15.07
C LYS A 102 -6.20 -2.46 -13.70
N VAL A 103 -7.53 -2.37 -13.62
CA VAL A 103 -8.22 -1.93 -12.39
C VAL A 103 -7.98 -2.87 -11.21
N ALA A 104 -7.96 -4.17 -11.46
CA ALA A 104 -7.75 -5.16 -10.40
C ALA A 104 -6.44 -4.90 -9.63
N THR A 105 -5.39 -4.51 -10.34
CA THR A 105 -4.04 -4.28 -9.80
C THR A 105 -3.81 -2.84 -9.37
N TYR A 106 -4.13 -1.87 -10.22
CA TYR A 106 -3.71 -0.48 -10.03
C TYR A 106 -4.80 0.43 -9.47
N GLY A 107 -6.06 -0.04 -9.40
CA GLY A 107 -7.20 0.78 -9.04
C GLY A 107 -7.65 1.71 -10.17
N ARG A 108 -8.49 2.68 -9.82
CA ARG A 108 -9.01 3.71 -10.73
C ARG A 108 -8.41 5.07 -10.45
N LEU A 109 -8.48 5.93 -11.42
CA LEU A 109 -8.11 7.33 -11.37
C LEU A 109 -9.38 8.17 -11.24
N TYR A 110 -9.38 9.21 -10.41
CA TYR A 110 -10.55 10.03 -10.11
C TYR A 110 -10.19 11.52 -10.24
N THR A 111 -11.12 12.33 -10.72
CA THR A 111 -10.99 13.79 -10.58
C THR A 111 -11.14 14.19 -9.11
N TRP A 112 -10.54 15.30 -8.71
CA TRP A 112 -10.63 15.80 -7.33
C TRP A 112 -12.07 16.14 -6.92
N TYR A 113 -12.90 16.57 -7.86
CA TYR A 113 -14.32 16.82 -7.63
C TYR A 113 -15.14 15.57 -7.27
N VAL A 114 -14.67 14.38 -7.62
CA VAL A 114 -15.24 13.12 -7.17
C VAL A 114 -14.87 12.84 -5.73
N ILE A 115 -13.60 12.98 -5.40
CA ILE A 115 -13.10 12.57 -4.08
C ILE A 115 -13.58 13.46 -2.94
N THR A 116 -14.00 14.69 -3.25
CA THR A 116 -14.53 15.66 -2.29
C THR A 116 -16.06 15.81 -2.36
N ASP A 117 -16.73 15.00 -3.19
CA ASP A 117 -18.20 14.97 -3.24
C ASP A 117 -18.78 14.47 -1.91
N THR A 118 -19.81 15.14 -1.42
CA THR A 118 -20.47 14.82 -0.14
C THR A 118 -21.04 13.41 -0.08
N ARG A 119 -21.30 12.78 -1.24
CA ARG A 119 -21.72 11.36 -1.34
C ARG A 119 -20.61 10.38 -0.99
N ASN A 120 -19.35 10.85 -0.95
CA ASN A 120 -18.16 10.10 -0.58
C ASN A 120 -17.87 8.86 -1.46
N ILE A 121 -16.60 8.48 -1.63
CA ILE A 121 -16.21 7.33 -2.46
C ILE A 121 -15.50 6.23 -1.65
N CYS A 122 -14.91 6.56 -0.50
CA CYS A 122 -14.28 5.56 0.36
C CYS A 122 -15.33 4.67 1.04
N PRO A 123 -15.00 3.43 1.40
CA PRO A 123 -15.88 2.57 2.17
C PRO A 123 -16.39 3.23 3.47
N THR A 124 -17.50 2.75 4.03
CA THR A 124 -18.04 3.30 5.28
C THR A 124 -17.02 3.18 6.42
N GLY A 125 -16.77 4.28 7.15
CA GLY A 125 -15.75 4.39 8.19
C GLY A 125 -14.34 4.66 7.63
N TRP A 126 -14.26 5.13 6.36
CA TRP A 126 -13.04 5.51 5.68
C TRP A 126 -13.24 6.80 4.89
N HIS A 127 -12.16 7.55 4.70
CA HIS A 127 -12.16 8.81 3.95
C HIS A 127 -10.92 8.93 3.05
N VAL A 128 -10.94 9.90 2.15
CA VAL A 128 -9.76 10.30 1.36
C VAL A 128 -8.85 11.13 2.26
N PRO A 129 -7.58 10.77 2.43
CA PRO A 129 -6.68 11.45 3.38
C PRO A 129 -6.51 12.92 3.04
N SER A 130 -6.44 13.76 4.06
CA SER A 130 -5.99 15.14 3.98
C SER A 130 -4.47 15.22 3.86
N ASP A 131 -3.95 16.38 3.49
CA ASP A 131 -2.52 16.66 3.45
C ASP A 131 -1.86 16.48 4.83
N ALA A 132 -2.48 16.93 5.89
CA ALA A 132 -1.99 16.74 7.26
C ALA A 132 -1.87 15.25 7.66
N GLU A 133 -2.72 14.39 7.10
CA GLU A 133 -2.67 12.94 7.33
C GLU A 133 -1.58 12.27 6.51
N TRP A 134 -1.32 12.74 5.28
CA TRP A 134 -0.14 12.33 4.51
C TRP A 134 1.16 12.75 5.21
N LEU A 135 1.25 13.98 5.71
CA LEU A 135 2.39 14.46 6.50
C LEU A 135 2.60 13.64 7.79
N THR A 136 1.52 13.19 8.43
CA THR A 136 1.60 12.29 9.60
C THR A 136 2.24 10.94 9.22
N LEU A 137 1.85 10.36 8.08
CA LEU A 137 2.46 9.14 7.53
C LEU A 137 3.94 9.36 7.25
N GLU A 138 4.29 10.42 6.53
CA GLU A 138 5.67 10.76 6.18
C GLU A 138 6.57 10.91 7.40
N ASN A 139 6.11 11.67 8.39
CA ASN A 139 6.85 11.90 9.64
C ASN A 139 7.10 10.59 10.40
N TYR A 140 6.09 9.72 10.47
CA TYR A 140 6.25 8.40 11.09
C TYR A 140 7.31 7.55 10.37
N LEU A 141 7.39 7.67 9.05
CA LEU A 141 8.35 6.92 8.22
C LEU A 141 9.76 7.53 8.22
N GLY A 142 9.99 8.65 8.89
CA GLY A 142 11.29 9.31 8.99
C GLY A 142 11.47 10.49 8.04
N GLY A 143 10.38 11.01 7.50
CA GLY A 143 10.32 12.20 6.65
C GLY A 143 10.29 11.88 5.15
N TYR A 144 9.95 12.91 4.37
CA TYR A 144 9.73 12.81 2.92
C TYR A 144 10.91 12.18 2.15
N ALA A 145 12.13 12.37 2.65
CA ALA A 145 13.36 11.96 1.95
C ALA A 145 13.55 10.43 1.82
N ILE A 146 12.83 9.64 2.63
CA ILE A 146 12.97 8.18 2.67
C ILE A 146 11.63 7.44 2.70
N ALA A 147 10.52 8.14 2.95
CA ALA A 147 9.21 7.53 3.13
C ALA A 147 8.74 6.79 1.87
N GLY A 148 9.00 7.33 0.69
CA GLY A 148 8.58 6.70 -0.58
C GLY A 148 9.19 5.32 -0.80
N GLY A 149 10.47 5.12 -0.45
CA GLY A 149 11.11 3.81 -0.50
C GLY A 149 10.43 2.76 0.38
N LYS A 150 10.00 3.18 1.58
CA LYS A 150 9.30 2.32 2.55
C LYS A 150 7.88 1.97 2.15
N LEU A 151 7.25 2.78 1.31
CA LEU A 151 5.88 2.59 0.82
C LEU A 151 5.82 1.74 -0.45
N LYS A 152 6.81 1.83 -1.34
CA LYS A 152 6.81 1.18 -2.67
C LYS A 152 6.87 -0.34 -2.59
N GLU A 153 6.10 -1.01 -3.47
CA GLU A 153 6.25 -2.44 -3.72
C GLU A 153 7.70 -2.80 -4.02
N ILE A 154 8.15 -3.94 -3.49
CA ILE A 154 9.53 -4.44 -3.68
C ILE A 154 9.69 -5.04 -5.09
N GLY A 155 10.87 -4.84 -5.68
CA GLY A 155 11.21 -5.44 -6.98
C GLY A 155 10.65 -4.66 -8.17
N THR A 156 10.59 -5.32 -9.31
CA THR A 156 10.27 -4.70 -10.61
C THR A 156 9.14 -5.44 -11.34
N THR A 157 8.24 -6.09 -10.61
CA THR A 157 7.07 -6.75 -11.21
C THR A 157 6.14 -5.74 -11.87
N HIS A 158 5.89 -4.63 -11.19
CA HIS A 158 5.05 -3.53 -11.70
C HIS A 158 5.87 -2.26 -11.97
N TRP A 159 6.95 -2.04 -11.23
CA TRP A 159 7.83 -0.88 -11.38
C TRP A 159 8.89 -1.11 -12.44
N VAL A 160 9.20 -0.09 -13.24
CA VAL A 160 10.42 -0.12 -14.07
C VAL A 160 11.68 -0.01 -13.20
N THR A 161 12.79 -0.60 -13.70
CA THR A 161 14.11 -0.49 -13.05
C THR A 161 14.55 0.97 -12.97
N PRO A 162 15.16 1.41 -11.82
CA PRO A 162 15.70 0.59 -10.72
C PRO A 162 14.74 0.33 -9.56
N ASN A 163 13.55 0.93 -9.49
CA ASN A 163 12.68 0.96 -8.30
C ASN A 163 13.48 1.24 -7.01
N TYR A 164 14.17 2.37 -7.03
CA TYR A 164 15.23 2.72 -6.10
C TYR A 164 14.78 2.67 -4.64
N MET A 165 15.53 1.94 -3.79
CA MET A 165 15.30 1.80 -2.34
C MET A 165 13.89 1.32 -1.93
N ALA A 166 13.19 0.60 -2.80
CA ALA A 166 11.88 0.05 -2.47
C ALA A 166 11.99 -1.13 -1.50
N THR A 167 11.39 -1.02 -0.32
CA THR A 167 11.40 -2.04 0.74
C THR A 167 10.03 -2.58 1.10
N ASN A 168 8.97 -1.81 0.86
CA ASN A 168 7.60 -2.11 1.28
C ASN A 168 7.49 -2.53 2.76
N GLU A 169 8.37 -2.05 3.61
CA GLU A 169 8.41 -2.44 5.04
C GLU A 169 7.14 -2.08 5.79
N THR A 170 6.35 -1.16 5.25
CA THR A 170 5.07 -0.73 5.81
C THR A 170 3.90 -1.65 5.43
N GLY A 171 4.02 -2.42 4.35
CA GLY A 171 2.90 -3.14 3.74
C GLY A 171 1.90 -2.25 3.01
N PHE A 172 2.21 -0.96 2.77
CA PHE A 172 1.36 -0.04 1.99
C PHE A 172 1.23 -0.49 0.54
N THR A 173 2.29 -1.08 -0.03
CA THR A 173 2.35 -1.62 -1.38
C THR A 173 1.97 -0.59 -2.44
N ALA A 174 2.69 0.52 -2.46
CA ALA A 174 2.54 1.55 -3.47
C ALA A 174 2.89 1.01 -4.87
N LEU A 175 1.93 1.04 -5.79
CA LEU A 175 2.09 0.61 -7.18
C LEU A 175 2.20 1.81 -8.12
N PRO A 176 2.87 1.66 -9.28
CA PRO A 176 3.09 2.74 -10.24
C PRO A 176 1.90 2.91 -11.19
N ASN A 177 0.79 3.42 -10.66
CA ASN A 177 -0.49 3.58 -11.34
C ASN A 177 -0.51 4.67 -12.41
N GLY A 178 0.50 5.56 -12.48
CA GLY A 178 0.45 6.72 -13.37
C GLY A 178 -0.73 7.63 -13.04
N TRP A 179 -1.09 8.53 -13.97
CA TRP A 179 -2.27 9.39 -13.85
C TRP A 179 -2.78 9.85 -15.22
N ARG A 180 -4.01 10.38 -15.25
CA ARG A 180 -4.58 11.09 -16.39
C ARG A 180 -4.28 12.58 -16.23
N HIS A 181 -3.49 13.13 -17.15
CA HIS A 181 -3.10 14.54 -17.14
C HIS A 181 -4.25 15.45 -17.57
N ILE A 182 -4.16 16.76 -17.25
CA ILE A 182 -5.15 17.77 -17.67
C ILE A 182 -5.27 17.88 -19.20
N GLU A 183 -4.25 17.47 -19.94
CA GLU A 183 -4.26 17.39 -21.42
C GLU A 183 -4.95 16.11 -21.94
N ASP A 184 -5.71 15.42 -21.08
CA ASP A 184 -6.53 14.26 -21.40
C ASP A 184 -5.73 13.02 -21.84
N ILE A 185 -4.43 12.98 -21.58
CA ILE A 185 -3.54 11.85 -21.85
C ILE A 185 -3.19 11.11 -20.56
N PHE A 186 -2.97 9.80 -20.68
CA PHE A 186 -2.45 8.98 -19.58
C PHE A 186 -0.94 8.94 -19.62
N VAL A 187 -0.30 9.19 -18.47
CA VAL A 187 1.15 9.33 -18.38
C VAL A 187 1.74 8.59 -17.19
N ASN A 188 3.04 8.31 -17.28
CA ASN A 188 3.87 7.83 -16.17
C ASN A 188 3.51 6.45 -15.57
N PHE A 189 2.75 5.63 -16.30
CA PHE A 189 2.53 4.23 -15.93
C PHE A 189 3.84 3.47 -15.74
N ALA A 190 3.88 2.57 -14.76
CA ALA A 190 5.05 1.81 -14.34
C ALA A 190 6.24 2.65 -13.80
N LYS A 191 6.13 3.99 -13.75
CA LYS A 191 7.20 4.91 -13.33
C LYS A 191 6.86 5.68 -12.06
N PHE A 192 5.60 6.05 -11.87
CA PHE A 192 5.14 6.82 -10.72
C PHE A 192 3.85 6.24 -10.15
N GLY A 193 3.76 6.21 -8.82
CA GLY A 193 2.51 6.03 -8.08
C GLY A 193 2.06 7.38 -7.51
N GLY A 194 0.79 7.73 -7.68
CA GLY A 194 0.26 9.03 -7.23
C GLY A 194 -1.11 8.89 -6.57
N TRP A 195 -1.37 9.73 -5.55
CA TRP A 195 -2.61 9.74 -4.79
C TRP A 195 -3.04 11.15 -4.45
N TRP A 196 -4.34 11.42 -4.60
CA TRP A 196 -4.94 12.66 -4.15
C TRP A 196 -4.85 12.84 -2.63
N SER A 197 -4.70 14.10 -2.23
CA SER A 197 -5.14 14.61 -0.94
C SER A 197 -6.53 15.24 -1.08
N SER A 198 -7.36 15.14 -0.04
CA SER A 198 -8.64 15.85 0.00
C SER A 198 -8.49 17.35 0.28
N THR A 199 -7.27 17.83 0.53
CA THR A 199 -6.96 19.23 0.81
C THR A 199 -6.88 20.04 -0.48
N GLU A 200 -7.67 21.11 -0.54
CA GLU A 200 -7.66 22.08 -1.62
C GLU A 200 -6.42 23.00 -1.51
N TYR A 201 -5.79 23.32 -2.64
CA TYR A 201 -4.75 24.34 -2.71
C TYR A 201 -5.30 25.67 -3.23
N THR A 202 -5.98 25.65 -4.37
CA THR A 202 -6.68 26.81 -4.97
C THR A 202 -8.07 26.40 -5.45
N ALA A 203 -8.82 27.33 -6.03
CA ALA A 203 -10.10 27.00 -6.66
C ALA A 203 -9.98 25.95 -7.78
N THR A 204 -8.81 25.86 -8.46
CA THR A 204 -8.56 24.98 -9.60
C THR A 204 -7.63 23.80 -9.31
N ASP A 205 -6.86 23.86 -8.21
CA ASP A 205 -5.78 22.94 -7.93
C ASP A 205 -5.87 22.36 -6.52
N ALA A 206 -5.30 21.18 -6.31
CA ALA A 206 -5.30 20.48 -5.03
C ALA A 206 -3.98 19.73 -4.79
N PHE A 207 -3.70 19.40 -3.53
CA PHE A 207 -2.53 18.64 -3.16
C PHE A 207 -2.66 17.16 -3.55
N CYS A 208 -1.53 16.57 -3.93
CA CYS A 208 -1.37 15.16 -4.20
C CYS A 208 0.03 14.69 -3.82
N ASN A 209 0.20 13.38 -3.65
CA ASN A 209 1.47 12.78 -3.24
C ASN A 209 1.94 11.78 -4.28
N TYR A 210 3.23 11.82 -4.63
CA TYR A 210 3.85 10.93 -5.61
C TYR A 210 5.07 10.19 -5.05
N VAL A 211 5.26 8.97 -5.52
CA VAL A 211 6.51 8.21 -5.38
C VAL A 211 7.02 7.81 -6.75
N SER A 212 8.34 7.76 -6.91
CA SER A 212 9.02 7.54 -8.20
C SER A 212 9.86 6.26 -8.19
N TYR A 213 10.01 5.63 -9.37
CA TYR A 213 10.95 4.53 -9.55
C TYR A 213 12.42 4.91 -9.37
N LYS A 214 12.75 6.21 -9.47
CA LYS A 214 14.13 6.72 -9.42
C LYS A 214 14.59 7.14 -8.04
N SER A 215 13.68 7.31 -7.08
CA SER A 215 14.00 7.86 -5.75
C SER A 215 13.23 7.15 -4.65
N ASP A 216 13.66 7.36 -3.42
CA ASP A 216 12.98 6.96 -2.19
C ASP A 216 12.15 8.08 -1.57
N LEU A 217 12.03 9.21 -2.26
CA LEU A 217 11.20 10.34 -1.84
C LEU A 217 9.71 9.99 -1.94
N ILE A 218 8.92 10.55 -1.04
CA ILE A 218 7.55 10.92 -1.32
C ILE A 218 7.54 12.42 -1.58
N THR A 219 6.86 12.85 -2.63
CA THR A 219 6.82 14.26 -3.05
C THR A 219 5.40 14.75 -3.01
N GLU A 220 5.16 15.79 -2.20
CA GLU A 220 3.92 16.56 -2.27
C GLU A 220 3.97 17.46 -3.51
N GLU A 221 2.92 17.43 -4.30
CA GLU A 221 2.77 18.21 -5.52
C GLU A 221 1.38 18.87 -5.56
N ILE A 222 1.21 19.79 -6.48
CA ILE A 222 -0.04 20.51 -6.73
C ILE A 222 -0.46 20.23 -8.15
N ASP A 223 -1.63 19.60 -8.33
CA ASP A 223 -2.18 19.28 -9.64
C ASP A 223 -3.57 19.86 -9.84
N SER A 224 -3.94 20.04 -11.10
CA SER A 224 -5.29 20.48 -11.46
C SER A 224 -6.33 19.48 -10.99
N LYS A 225 -7.39 19.97 -10.37
CA LYS A 225 -8.54 19.17 -9.92
C LYS A 225 -9.21 18.36 -11.03
N LYS A 226 -8.92 18.65 -12.30
CA LYS A 226 -9.39 17.91 -13.48
C LYS A 226 -8.51 16.71 -13.84
N CYS A 227 -7.31 16.60 -13.26
CA CYS A 227 -6.48 15.41 -13.42
C CYS A 227 -7.17 14.18 -12.83
N GLY A 228 -6.90 13.03 -13.40
CA GLY A 228 -7.31 11.73 -12.85
C GLY A 228 -6.16 11.12 -12.07
N ILE A 229 -6.23 11.12 -10.73
CA ILE A 229 -5.21 10.55 -9.84
C ILE A 229 -5.86 9.49 -8.95
N ALA A 230 -5.11 8.49 -8.53
CA ALA A 230 -5.65 7.41 -7.69
C ALA A 230 -6.01 7.89 -6.27
N VAL A 231 -6.72 7.03 -5.54
CA VAL A 231 -7.10 7.27 -4.15
C VAL A 231 -6.69 6.08 -3.30
N ARG A 232 -6.11 6.37 -2.15
CA ARG A 232 -5.85 5.42 -1.08
C ARG A 232 -6.59 5.88 0.17
N CYS A 233 -7.63 5.13 0.59
CA CYS A 233 -8.43 5.57 1.73
C CYS A 233 -7.74 5.30 3.07
N LEU A 234 -8.00 6.20 4.02
CA LEU A 234 -7.58 6.16 5.41
C LEU A 234 -8.81 5.90 6.29
N LYS A 235 -8.64 5.13 7.37
CA LYS A 235 -9.70 4.82 8.30
C LYS A 235 -10.03 6.04 9.18
N ASP A 236 -11.32 6.30 9.37
CA ASP A 236 -11.80 7.31 10.32
C ASP A 236 -11.31 6.98 11.75
N GLN A 237 -10.90 8.01 12.49
CA GLN A 237 -10.43 7.89 13.88
C GLN A 237 -11.60 7.84 14.86
#